data_171394206b76b15ebbc0601747797a0e
#
_entry.id   171394206b76b15ebbc0601747797a0e
#
_cell.length_a   1.000
_cell.length_b   1.000
_cell.length_c   1.000
_cell.angle_alpha   90.00
_cell.angle_beta   90.00
_cell.angle_gamma   90.00
#
_symmetry.space_group_name_H-M   'P 1'
#
loop_
_entity.id
_entity.type
_entity.pdbx_description
1 polymer ?
#
loop_
_entity_poly.entity_id
_entity_poly.type
_entity_poly.pdbx_seq_one_letter_code
_entity_poly.pdbx_strand_id
1 'polypeptide(L)'
;MKKRILSILLLCCMVLTLLPTAAFAAGKIWVGTEEELLAALADNTIDKITLTADITVSQTLVIDRQVVLVLDHSLKVDWEQSSSGTLFHITKSGYLDTDAGSITDNVLNEGRFYPLQISGEVINEGEIIRGSFSGKVKNRGSINNGSFRGEVENDRSGKITDVEFYGEVTNHGEISGRE
;
A
#
# COMPACT_ATOMS: atom_id res chain seq x y z
N MET A 1 45.33 34.87 -14.44
CA MET A 1 44.85 33.62 -13.79
C MET A 1 43.45 33.77 -13.21
N LYS A 2 43.10 34.78 -12.43
CA LYS A 2 41.78 34.95 -11.79
C LYS A 2 40.58 34.94 -12.77
N LYS A 3 40.67 35.55 -13.94
CA LYS A 3 39.57 35.60 -14.95
C LYS A 3 39.29 34.24 -15.57
N ARG A 4 40.28 33.35 -15.75
CA ARG A 4 40.12 31.99 -16.27
C ARG A 4 39.47 31.06 -15.27
N ILE A 5 39.80 31.21 -13.98
CA ILE A 5 39.17 30.43 -12.89
C ILE A 5 37.69 30.81 -12.76
N LEU A 6 37.36 32.11 -12.85
CA LEU A 6 35.97 32.57 -12.77
C LEU A 6 35.12 32.05 -13.96
N SER A 7 35.70 32.00 -15.18
CA SER A 7 35.01 31.45 -16.35
C SER A 7 34.76 29.94 -16.23
N ILE A 8 35.71 29.19 -15.68
CA ILE A 8 35.54 27.74 -15.46
C ILE A 8 34.49 27.50 -14.40
N LEU A 9 34.49 28.27 -13.31
CA LEU A 9 33.49 28.19 -12.26
C LEU A 9 32.07 28.48 -12.77
N LEU A 10 31.93 29.51 -13.61
CA LEU A 10 30.66 29.88 -14.23
C LEU A 10 30.17 28.79 -15.21
N LEU A 11 31.08 28.17 -15.96
CA LEU A 11 30.77 27.09 -16.89
C LEU A 11 30.31 25.83 -16.11
N CYS A 12 30.99 25.49 -15.01
CA CYS A 12 30.57 24.39 -14.12
C CYS A 12 29.20 24.64 -13.49
N CYS A 13 28.91 25.88 -13.05
CA CYS A 13 27.58 26.23 -12.54
C CYS A 13 26.50 26.10 -13.63
N MET A 14 26.77 26.54 -14.86
CA MET A 14 25.83 26.38 -15.97
C MET A 14 25.59 24.91 -16.35
N VAL A 15 26.63 24.07 -16.34
CA VAL A 15 26.48 22.64 -16.62
C VAL A 15 25.70 21.95 -15.53
N LEU A 16 25.89 22.32 -14.25
CA LEU A 16 25.11 21.77 -13.12
C LEU A 16 23.63 22.18 -13.15
N THR A 17 23.32 23.38 -13.69
CA THR A 17 21.90 23.81 -13.82
C THR A 17 21.21 23.24 -15.07
N LEU A 18 21.99 22.69 -16.03
CA LEU A 18 21.48 22.01 -17.22
C LEU A 18 21.36 20.49 -17.06
N LEU A 19 21.77 19.94 -15.91
CA LEU A 19 21.37 18.58 -15.59
C LEU A 19 19.85 18.58 -15.52
N PRO A 20 19.14 17.84 -16.40
CA PRO A 20 17.71 17.69 -16.24
C PRO A 20 17.54 17.12 -14.84
N THR A 21 16.92 17.88 -13.95
CA THR A 21 16.21 17.25 -12.84
C THR A 21 15.24 16.33 -13.57
N ALA A 22 15.58 15.04 -13.66
CA ALA A 22 14.59 14.04 -14.02
C ALA A 22 13.51 14.22 -12.95
N ALA A 23 12.51 15.03 -13.26
CA ALA A 23 11.23 14.90 -12.63
C ALA A 23 10.87 13.45 -12.97
N PHE A 24 11.01 12.56 -11.99
CA PHE A 24 10.49 11.21 -12.10
C PHE A 24 9.00 11.41 -12.31
N ALA A 25 8.59 11.46 -13.57
CA ALA A 25 7.19 11.38 -13.91
C ALA A 25 6.76 10.03 -13.36
N ALA A 26 5.87 10.08 -12.38
CA ALA A 26 5.25 8.91 -11.78
C ALA A 26 4.93 7.91 -12.88
N GLY A 27 5.64 6.77 -12.88
CA GLY A 27 5.53 5.77 -13.93
C GLY A 27 4.22 5.00 -13.75
N LYS A 28 3.50 4.80 -14.86
CA LYS A 28 2.29 3.98 -14.89
C LYS A 28 2.52 2.78 -15.78
N ILE A 29 2.11 1.61 -15.32
CA ILE A 29 2.22 0.37 -16.10
C ILE A 29 0.94 -0.45 -16.00
N TRP A 30 0.68 -1.22 -17.03
CA TRP A 30 -0.38 -2.21 -17.10
C TRP A 30 0.25 -3.60 -17.07
N VAL A 31 -0.26 -4.48 -16.24
CA VAL A 31 0.28 -5.82 -16.02
C VAL A 31 -0.84 -6.88 -16.12
N GLY A 32 -0.55 -8.01 -16.74
CA GLY A 32 -1.48 -9.11 -16.93
C GLY A 32 -0.97 -10.45 -16.39
N THR A 33 0.25 -10.48 -15.87
CA THR A 33 0.88 -11.71 -15.34
C THR A 33 1.55 -11.44 -13.99
N GLU A 34 1.80 -12.52 -13.22
CA GLU A 34 2.56 -12.44 -11.97
C GLU A 34 3.96 -11.87 -12.19
N GLU A 35 4.66 -12.33 -13.24
CA GLU A 35 6.02 -11.88 -13.56
C GLU A 35 6.07 -10.37 -13.84
N GLU A 36 5.13 -9.85 -14.63
CA GLU A 36 5.02 -8.40 -14.90
C GLU A 36 4.70 -7.61 -13.64
N LEU A 37 3.81 -8.13 -12.78
CA LEU A 37 3.46 -7.49 -11.50
C LEU A 37 4.67 -7.41 -10.56
N LEU A 38 5.41 -8.51 -10.41
CA LEU A 38 6.61 -8.55 -9.57
C LEU A 38 7.70 -7.62 -10.10
N ALA A 39 7.90 -7.58 -11.43
CA ALA A 39 8.85 -6.66 -12.06
C ALA A 39 8.44 -5.19 -11.84
N ALA A 40 7.15 -4.87 -11.97
CA ALA A 40 6.63 -3.52 -11.71
C ALA A 40 6.76 -3.11 -10.24
N LEU A 41 6.56 -4.02 -9.30
CA LEU A 41 6.76 -3.76 -7.87
C LEU A 41 8.24 -3.53 -7.52
N ALA A 42 9.16 -4.20 -8.21
CA ALA A 42 10.60 -4.04 -8.02
C ALA A 42 11.17 -2.76 -8.66
N ASP A 43 10.46 -2.15 -9.62
CA ASP A 43 10.90 -0.93 -10.29
C ASP A 43 10.44 0.32 -9.51
N ASN A 44 11.39 0.99 -8.87
CA ASN A 44 11.13 2.19 -8.06
C ASN A 44 10.67 3.42 -8.87
N THR A 45 10.66 3.35 -10.19
CA THR A 45 10.14 4.42 -11.06
C THR A 45 8.65 4.28 -11.33
N ILE A 46 8.05 3.11 -11.02
CA ILE A 46 6.65 2.80 -11.23
C ILE A 46 5.89 3.03 -9.91
N ASP A 47 4.94 3.93 -9.89
CA ASP A 47 4.11 4.23 -8.72
C ASP A 47 2.64 3.86 -8.91
N LYS A 48 2.17 3.65 -10.15
CA LYS A 48 0.80 3.18 -10.44
C LYS A 48 0.81 1.94 -11.32
N ILE A 49 0.22 0.87 -10.82
CA ILE A 49 0.12 -0.43 -11.51
C ILE A 49 -1.36 -0.74 -11.73
N THR A 50 -1.76 -1.02 -12.96
CA THR A 50 -3.14 -1.39 -13.32
C THR A 50 -3.16 -2.84 -13.80
N LEU A 51 -4.02 -3.66 -13.20
CA LEU A 51 -4.22 -5.03 -13.67
C LEU A 51 -5.05 -5.05 -14.95
N THR A 52 -4.65 -5.86 -15.93
CA THR A 52 -5.36 -6.06 -17.20
C THR A 52 -5.93 -7.46 -17.34
N ALA A 53 -5.65 -8.34 -16.39
CA ALA A 53 -6.16 -9.69 -16.30
C ALA A 53 -6.21 -10.14 -14.83
N ASP A 54 -6.94 -11.24 -14.58
CA ASP A 54 -6.90 -11.90 -13.27
C ASP A 54 -5.51 -12.51 -13.06
N ILE A 55 -4.90 -12.20 -11.92
CA ILE A 55 -3.56 -12.67 -11.57
C ILE A 55 -3.63 -13.49 -10.29
N THR A 56 -3.03 -14.68 -10.32
CA THR A 56 -2.76 -15.48 -9.13
C THR A 56 -1.28 -15.46 -8.86
N VAL A 57 -0.88 -15.04 -7.67
CA VAL A 57 0.54 -14.96 -7.28
C VAL A 57 0.92 -16.13 -6.38
N SER A 58 2.12 -16.64 -6.57
CA SER A 58 2.67 -17.77 -5.81
C SER A 58 3.33 -17.37 -4.48
N GLN A 59 3.42 -16.06 -4.21
CA GLN A 59 4.11 -15.51 -3.04
C GLN A 59 3.43 -14.26 -2.52
N THR A 60 3.77 -13.88 -1.29
CA THR A 60 3.36 -12.59 -0.71
C THR A 60 3.99 -11.42 -1.47
N LEU A 61 3.17 -10.45 -1.83
CA LEU A 61 3.62 -9.21 -2.45
C LEU A 61 4.08 -8.23 -1.35
N VAL A 62 5.36 -7.90 -1.36
CA VAL A 62 5.96 -6.96 -0.41
C VAL A 62 5.86 -5.55 -0.95
N ILE A 63 5.24 -4.66 -0.18
CA ILE A 63 5.10 -3.23 -0.51
C ILE A 63 5.98 -2.44 0.47
N ASP A 64 7.12 -1.97 0.01
CA ASP A 64 8.13 -1.26 0.80
C ASP A 64 8.29 0.22 0.43
N ARG A 65 7.47 0.69 -0.51
CA ARG A 65 7.42 2.05 -1.03
C ARG A 65 5.98 2.48 -1.34
N GLN A 66 5.81 3.68 -1.85
CA GLN A 66 4.49 4.13 -2.32
C GLN A 66 4.11 3.45 -3.62
N VAL A 67 2.93 2.80 -3.63
CA VAL A 67 2.34 2.15 -4.81
C VAL A 67 0.83 2.38 -4.80
N VAL A 68 0.28 2.68 -5.98
CA VAL A 68 -1.15 2.69 -6.26
C VAL A 68 -1.48 1.46 -7.11
N LEU A 69 -2.33 0.58 -6.62
CA LEU A 69 -2.83 -0.56 -7.38
C LEU A 69 -4.27 -0.32 -7.84
N VAL A 70 -4.51 -0.45 -9.14
CA VAL A 70 -5.85 -0.45 -9.72
C VAL A 70 -6.26 -1.91 -9.97
N LEU A 71 -7.16 -2.40 -9.12
CA LEU A 71 -7.59 -3.80 -9.10
C LEU A 71 -8.87 -3.98 -9.93
N ASP A 72 -8.83 -3.60 -11.23
CA ASP A 72 -9.95 -3.81 -12.17
C ASP A 72 -10.18 -5.30 -12.46
N HIS A 73 -9.22 -6.13 -12.11
CA HIS A 73 -9.22 -7.58 -12.20
C HIS A 73 -8.91 -8.23 -10.86
N SER A 74 -9.16 -9.54 -10.73
CA SER A 74 -8.91 -10.28 -9.51
C SER A 74 -7.41 -10.46 -9.27
N LEU A 75 -6.96 -10.18 -8.05
CA LEU A 75 -5.61 -10.48 -7.58
C LEU A 75 -5.73 -11.39 -6.36
N LYS A 76 -5.14 -12.57 -6.42
CA LYS A 76 -5.23 -13.61 -5.39
C LYS A 76 -3.89 -14.24 -5.14
N VAL A 77 -3.71 -14.79 -3.93
CA VAL A 77 -2.56 -15.65 -3.61
C VAL A 77 -2.91 -17.12 -3.85
N ASP A 78 -1.98 -17.89 -4.39
CA ASP A 78 -2.08 -19.34 -4.44
C ASP A 78 -1.77 -19.92 -3.05
N TRP A 79 -2.82 -20.35 -2.35
CA TRP A 79 -2.73 -20.86 -0.98
C TRP A 79 -1.94 -22.17 -0.88
N GLU A 80 -1.81 -22.93 -1.96
CA GLU A 80 -1.03 -24.18 -1.98
C GLU A 80 0.48 -23.91 -2.05
N GLN A 81 0.87 -22.82 -2.70
CA GLN A 81 2.27 -22.43 -2.90
C GLN A 81 2.74 -21.38 -1.87
N SER A 82 1.86 -20.51 -1.41
CA SER A 82 2.19 -19.49 -0.43
C SER A 82 2.24 -20.05 0.99
N SER A 83 3.38 -19.96 1.64
CA SER A 83 3.57 -20.43 3.02
C SER A 83 2.86 -19.58 4.07
N SER A 84 2.47 -18.34 3.75
CA SER A 84 1.91 -17.38 4.70
C SER A 84 0.40 -17.16 4.55
N GLY A 85 -0.16 -17.50 3.39
CA GLY A 85 -1.55 -17.17 3.06
C GLY A 85 -1.85 -15.66 3.04
N THR A 86 -0.82 -14.83 2.98
CA THR A 86 -0.91 -13.37 2.96
C THR A 86 -0.64 -12.87 1.56
N LEU A 87 -1.57 -12.11 0.98
CA LEU A 87 -1.38 -11.51 -0.34
C LEU A 87 -0.44 -10.30 -0.27
N PHE A 88 -0.71 -9.37 0.66
CA PHE A 88 0.12 -8.18 0.82
C PHE A 88 0.80 -8.13 2.18
N HIS A 89 2.10 -7.85 2.18
CA HIS A 89 2.84 -7.38 3.33
C HIS A 89 3.30 -5.94 3.07
N ILE A 90 2.61 -4.97 3.68
CA ILE A 90 2.95 -3.55 3.60
C ILE A 90 3.92 -3.27 4.73
N THR A 91 5.20 -3.05 4.40
CA THR A 91 6.26 -2.82 5.39
C THR A 91 6.15 -1.40 5.99
N LYS A 92 6.91 -1.10 7.03
CA LYS A 92 6.90 0.21 7.72
C LYS A 92 7.16 1.40 6.81
N SER A 93 7.91 1.22 5.73
CA SER A 93 8.14 2.24 4.69
C SER A 93 7.12 2.19 3.56
N GLY A 94 6.31 1.15 3.51
CA GLY A 94 5.33 0.91 2.47
C GLY A 94 4.10 1.83 2.57
N TYR A 95 3.57 2.17 1.43
CA TYR A 95 2.31 2.87 1.25
C TYR A 95 1.56 2.21 0.09
N LEU A 96 0.45 1.56 0.40
CA LEU A 96 -0.42 0.95 -0.60
C LEU A 96 -1.75 1.69 -0.66
N ASP A 97 -2.10 2.21 -1.83
CA ASP A 97 -3.44 2.70 -2.16
C ASP A 97 -4.09 1.77 -3.17
N THR A 98 -5.37 1.40 -2.96
CA THR A 98 -6.15 0.64 -3.93
C THR A 98 -7.24 1.52 -4.51
N ASP A 99 -7.14 1.83 -5.80
CA ASP A 99 -7.98 2.80 -6.49
C ASP A 99 -9.29 2.17 -7.03
N ALA A 100 -9.31 0.84 -7.23
CA ALA A 100 -10.48 0.09 -7.67
C ALA A 100 -10.45 -1.34 -7.10
N GLY A 101 -11.57 -2.06 -7.21
CA GLY A 101 -11.70 -3.47 -6.89
C GLY A 101 -11.71 -3.80 -5.41
N SER A 102 -11.45 -5.07 -5.11
CA SER A 102 -11.46 -5.61 -3.75
C SER A 102 -10.31 -6.57 -3.52
N ILE A 103 -9.83 -6.62 -2.28
CA ILE A 103 -8.86 -7.61 -1.81
C ILE A 103 -9.60 -8.69 -1.06
N THR A 104 -9.48 -9.94 -1.54
CA THR A 104 -10.16 -11.10 -0.94
C THR A 104 -9.27 -11.90 -0.01
N ASP A 105 -7.96 -11.76 -0.15
CA ASP A 105 -6.94 -12.47 0.63
C ASP A 105 -6.40 -11.62 1.78
N ASN A 106 -5.61 -12.26 2.65
CA ASN A 106 -5.13 -11.64 3.87
C ASN A 106 -4.09 -10.55 3.64
N VAL A 107 -4.06 -9.57 4.52
CA VAL A 107 -3.14 -8.43 4.49
C VAL A 107 -2.45 -8.26 5.83
N LEU A 108 -1.12 -8.15 5.83
CA LEU A 108 -0.32 -7.65 6.95
C LEU A 108 0.09 -6.20 6.64
N ASN A 109 -0.36 -5.26 7.45
CA ASN A 109 0.00 -3.85 7.32
C ASN A 109 0.84 -3.37 8.50
N GLU A 110 2.10 -3.03 8.25
CA GLU A 110 2.99 -2.32 9.17
C GLU A 110 3.22 -0.86 8.75
N GLY A 111 2.83 -0.49 7.52
CA GLY A 111 3.00 0.83 6.90
C GLY A 111 1.72 1.62 6.83
N ARG A 112 1.46 2.22 5.67
CA ARG A 112 0.24 2.97 5.37
C ARG A 112 -0.61 2.25 4.33
N PHE A 113 -1.87 2.10 4.63
CA PHE A 113 -2.80 1.39 3.77
C PHE A 113 -4.09 2.17 3.56
N TYR A 114 -4.46 2.35 2.29
CA TYR A 114 -5.69 3.01 1.83
C TYR A 114 -6.53 2.04 1.02
N PRO A 115 -7.14 1.03 1.63
CA PRO A 115 -7.96 0.09 0.90
C PRO A 115 -9.30 0.67 0.52
N LEU A 116 -9.86 0.17 -0.59
CA LEU A 116 -11.25 0.44 -0.94
C LEU A 116 -12.17 -0.60 -0.29
N GLN A 117 -11.93 -1.88 -0.53
CA GLN A 117 -12.73 -2.98 0.02
C GLN A 117 -11.86 -4.20 0.32
N ILE A 118 -12.04 -4.81 1.50
CA ILE A 118 -11.33 -6.02 1.92
C ILE A 118 -12.31 -7.03 2.51
N SER A 119 -12.21 -8.28 2.05
CA SER A 119 -12.95 -9.41 2.63
C SER A 119 -12.04 -10.46 3.29
N GLY A 120 -10.72 -10.42 3.04
CA GLY A 120 -9.73 -11.21 3.77
C GLY A 120 -9.49 -10.72 5.20
N GLU A 121 -8.68 -11.46 5.95
CA GLU A 121 -8.23 -11.03 7.27
C GLU A 121 -7.18 -9.92 7.14
N VAL A 122 -7.29 -8.90 8.00
CA VAL A 122 -6.30 -7.81 8.09
C VAL A 122 -5.66 -7.81 9.47
N ILE A 123 -4.34 -7.90 9.51
CA ILE A 123 -3.54 -7.62 10.70
C ILE A 123 -2.92 -6.23 10.48
N ASN A 124 -3.36 -5.26 11.30
CA ASN A 124 -2.87 -3.89 11.22
C ASN A 124 -1.95 -3.55 12.39
N GLU A 125 -0.70 -3.29 12.10
CA GLU A 125 0.33 -2.77 13.02
C GLU A 125 0.76 -1.35 12.65
N GLY A 126 0.33 -0.86 11.46
CA GLY A 126 0.59 0.46 10.91
C GLY A 126 -0.62 1.38 10.94
N GLU A 127 -0.88 2.05 9.84
CA GLU A 127 -1.96 3.01 9.67
C GLU A 127 -2.90 2.58 8.53
N ILE A 128 -4.21 2.50 8.81
CA ILE A 128 -5.27 2.36 7.82
C ILE A 128 -6.10 3.63 7.85
N ILE A 129 -6.30 4.28 6.68
CA ILE A 129 -6.92 5.60 6.66
C ILE A 129 -8.38 5.56 6.19
N ARG A 130 -8.81 4.48 5.53
CA ARG A 130 -10.20 4.30 5.08
C ARG A 130 -10.43 2.84 4.73
N GLY A 131 -11.64 2.49 4.39
CA GLY A 131 -11.94 1.19 3.79
C GLY A 131 -13.24 0.58 4.28
N SER A 132 -13.68 -0.43 3.53
CA SER A 132 -14.80 -1.27 3.91
C SER A 132 -14.29 -2.69 4.15
N PHE A 133 -14.48 -3.20 5.37
CA PHE A 133 -13.94 -4.48 5.82
C PHE A 133 -15.08 -5.44 6.11
N SER A 134 -15.14 -6.55 5.38
CA SER A 134 -16.08 -7.64 5.65
C SER A 134 -15.41 -8.87 6.27
N GLY A 135 -14.09 -8.98 6.20
CA GLY A 135 -13.29 -9.96 6.91
C GLY A 135 -12.95 -9.54 8.34
N LYS A 136 -12.21 -10.40 9.03
CA LYS A 136 -11.71 -10.12 10.38
C LYS A 136 -10.60 -9.08 10.36
N VAL A 137 -10.63 -8.14 11.32
CA VAL A 137 -9.57 -7.14 11.48
C VAL A 137 -8.99 -7.23 12.88
N LYS A 138 -7.68 -7.46 12.98
CA LYS A 138 -6.90 -7.37 14.22
C LYS A 138 -6.09 -6.07 14.19
N ASN A 139 -6.39 -5.13 15.08
CA ASN A 139 -5.75 -3.82 15.10
C ASN A 139 -4.83 -3.63 16.29
N ARG A 140 -3.56 -3.37 16.02
CA ARG A 140 -2.52 -2.94 16.96
C ARG A 140 -1.97 -1.57 16.62
N GLY A 141 -2.30 -1.04 15.43
CA GLY A 141 -1.92 0.26 14.92
C GLY A 141 -3.06 1.27 15.00
N SER A 142 -3.19 2.11 13.99
CA SER A 142 -4.27 3.08 13.87
C SER A 142 -5.18 2.79 12.69
N ILE A 143 -6.47 2.97 12.91
CA ILE A 143 -7.50 2.94 11.85
C ILE A 143 -8.29 4.23 11.95
N ASN A 144 -8.34 4.96 10.84
CA ASN A 144 -9.05 6.22 10.77
C ASN A 144 -10.01 6.19 9.58
N ASN A 145 -11.29 6.32 9.87
CA ASN A 145 -12.39 6.26 8.93
C ASN A 145 -12.58 4.88 8.29
N GLY A 146 -13.80 4.41 8.17
CA GLY A 146 -14.12 3.13 7.53
C GLY A 146 -15.39 2.49 8.06
N SER A 147 -15.72 1.33 7.48
CA SER A 147 -16.86 0.53 7.89
C SER A 147 -16.46 -0.94 8.07
N PHE A 148 -16.89 -1.54 9.18
CA PHE A 148 -16.54 -2.92 9.55
C PHE A 148 -17.80 -3.77 9.65
N ARG A 149 -17.94 -4.75 8.75
CA ARG A 149 -18.99 -5.77 8.78
C ARG A 149 -18.53 -7.08 9.39
N GLY A 150 -17.22 -7.33 9.35
CA GLY A 150 -16.59 -8.48 9.99
C GLY A 150 -16.27 -8.23 11.47
N GLU A 151 -15.66 -9.21 12.09
CA GLU A 151 -15.17 -9.14 13.48
C GLU A 151 -13.99 -8.16 13.58
N VAL A 152 -14.00 -7.33 14.63
CA VAL A 152 -12.88 -6.41 14.93
C VAL A 152 -12.33 -6.73 16.31
N GLU A 153 -11.04 -7.01 16.38
CA GLU A 153 -10.26 -7.15 17.60
C GLU A 153 -9.28 -5.97 17.71
N ASN A 154 -9.56 -5.04 18.62
CA ASN A 154 -8.70 -3.88 18.86
C ASN A 154 -7.85 -4.10 20.11
N ASP A 155 -6.57 -4.36 19.89
CA ASP A 155 -5.58 -4.61 20.94
C ASP A 155 -5.29 -3.35 21.77
N ARG A 156 -4.57 -3.49 22.90
CA ARG A 156 -4.27 -2.40 23.85
C ARG A 156 -3.55 -1.20 23.23
N SER A 157 -2.74 -1.42 22.20
CA SER A 157 -2.05 -0.35 21.46
C SER A 157 -2.88 0.22 20.32
N GLY A 158 -3.98 -0.44 19.96
CA GLY A 158 -4.79 -0.11 18.80
C GLY A 158 -5.65 1.13 19.04
N LYS A 159 -5.69 2.00 18.02
CA LYS A 159 -6.56 3.17 17.98
C LYS A 159 -7.49 3.10 16.79
N ILE A 160 -8.77 3.32 17.02
CA ILE A 160 -9.79 3.33 15.98
C ILE A 160 -10.59 4.62 16.11
N THR A 161 -10.70 5.37 15.01
CA THR A 161 -11.34 6.69 15.02
C THR A 161 -12.31 6.85 13.84
N ASP A 162 -13.46 7.45 14.04
CA ASP A 162 -14.44 7.82 13.02
C ASP A 162 -14.89 6.65 12.12
N VAL A 163 -15.19 5.49 12.71
CA VAL A 163 -15.59 4.27 11.99
C VAL A 163 -17.01 3.83 12.35
N GLU A 164 -17.62 3.06 11.45
CA GLU A 164 -18.90 2.41 11.66
C GLU A 164 -18.72 0.90 11.85
N PHE A 165 -19.27 0.34 12.92
CA PHE A 165 -19.23 -1.09 13.20
C PHE A 165 -20.61 -1.71 12.97
N TYR A 166 -20.62 -2.79 12.18
CA TYR A 166 -21.80 -3.61 11.90
C TYR A 166 -21.61 -5.06 12.38
N GLY A 167 -20.36 -5.44 12.67
CA GLY A 167 -19.95 -6.75 13.18
C GLY A 167 -19.63 -6.72 14.67
N GLU A 168 -19.14 -7.83 15.17
CA GLU A 168 -18.71 -7.98 16.57
C GLU A 168 -17.41 -7.21 16.82
N VAL A 169 -17.32 -6.53 17.98
CA VAL A 169 -16.13 -5.74 18.36
C VAL A 169 -15.64 -6.17 19.74
N THR A 170 -14.40 -6.64 19.78
CA THR A 170 -13.65 -6.85 21.01
C THR A 170 -12.64 -5.71 21.17
N ASN A 171 -12.84 -4.83 22.16
CA ASN A 171 -11.98 -3.66 22.33
C ASN A 171 -11.19 -3.70 23.63
N HIS A 172 -9.87 -3.66 23.53
CA HIS A 172 -8.91 -3.50 24.63
C HIS A 172 -8.10 -2.19 24.51
N GLY A 173 -8.23 -1.48 23.39
CA GLY A 173 -7.54 -0.24 23.05
C GLY A 173 -8.44 0.98 23.14
N GLU A 174 -8.19 1.93 22.25
CA GLU A 174 -8.93 3.18 22.15
C GLU A 174 -9.86 3.16 20.93
N ILE A 175 -11.15 3.45 21.16
CA ILE A 175 -12.12 3.72 20.10
C ILE A 175 -12.71 5.08 20.37
N SER A 176 -12.63 5.97 19.39
CA SER A 176 -13.25 7.31 19.41
C SER A 176 -13.96 7.57 18.09
N GLY A 177 -15.01 8.35 18.09
CA GLY A 177 -15.77 8.63 16.89
C GLY A 177 -16.66 9.86 17.06
N ARG A 178 -17.33 10.22 15.98
CA ARG A 178 -18.38 11.24 16.03
C ARG A 178 -19.56 10.71 16.84
N GLU A 179 -19.98 11.47 17.84
CA GLU A 179 -21.30 11.33 18.46
C GLU A 179 -22.40 11.66 17.45
#